data_429607d622810f0651dee2846c7dfa39
#
_entry.id   429607d622810f0651dee2846c7dfa39
#
_cell.length_a   1.000
_cell.length_b   1.000
_cell.length_c   1.000
_cell.angle_alpha   90.00
_cell.angle_beta   90.00
_cell.angle_gamma   90.00
#
_symmetry.space_group_name_H-M   'P 1'
#
loop_
_entity.id
_entity.type
_entity.pdbx_description
1 polymer ?
#
loop_
_entity_poly.entity_id
_entity_poly.type
_entity_poly.pdbx_seq_one_letter_code
_entity_poly.pdbx_strand_id
1 'polypeptide(L)' 'MKTITGYVEIITFRNEENGYTVLTMSVGKKDVKVTGVFGYIGEGEYIEVEGEEVFHPVFGEQIKMK' A
#
# COMPACT_ATOMS: atom_id res chain seq x y z
N MET A 1 8.83 6.30 11.00
CA MET A 1 7.65 5.57 10.53
C MET A 1 6.58 6.55 10.09
N LYS A 2 5.87 6.25 9.04
CA LYS A 2 4.90 7.16 8.44
C LYS A 2 3.53 6.52 8.41
N THR A 3 2.50 7.30 8.71
CA THR A 3 1.11 6.84 8.63
C THR A 3 0.46 7.55 7.45
N ILE A 4 -0.20 6.77 6.59
CA ILE A 4 -0.95 7.35 5.48
C ILE A 4 -2.37 6.81 5.46
N THR A 5 -3.29 7.64 5.01
CA THR A 5 -4.69 7.25 4.85
C THR A 5 -5.12 7.58 3.43
N GLY A 6 -5.97 6.72 2.90
CA GLY A 6 -6.50 6.93 1.56
C GLY A 6 -7.27 5.71 1.09
N TYR A 7 -7.59 5.72 -0.18
CA TYR A 7 -8.35 4.62 -0.79
C TYR A 7 -7.43 3.63 -1.47
N VAL A 8 -7.78 2.36 -1.39
CA VAL A 8 -7.10 1.33 -2.18
C VAL A 8 -7.57 1.50 -3.62
N GLU A 9 -6.67 1.94 -4.47
CA GLU A 9 -7.00 2.19 -5.87
C GLU A 9 -6.93 0.92 -6.70
N ILE A 10 -5.82 0.20 -6.59
CA ILE A 10 -5.63 -1.05 -7.32
C ILE A 10 -4.73 -1.98 -6.54
N ILE A 11 -5.06 -3.27 -6.57
CA ILE A 11 -4.23 -4.32 -5.97
C ILE A 11 -3.48 -4.97 -7.12
N THR A 12 -2.16 -4.80 -7.13
CA THR A 12 -1.31 -5.29 -8.20
C THR A 12 -0.96 -6.76 -8.01
N PHE A 13 -0.78 -7.17 -6.77
CA PHE A 13 -0.38 -8.53 -6.44
C PHE A 13 -0.90 -8.89 -5.05
N ARG A 14 -1.34 -10.12 -4.90
CA ARG A 14 -1.72 -10.64 -3.59
C ARG A 14 -1.43 -12.13 -3.52
N ASN A 15 -0.75 -12.52 -2.44
CA ASN A 15 -0.51 -13.93 -2.14
C ASN A 15 -1.53 -14.33 -1.08
N GLU A 16 -2.46 -15.19 -1.46
CA GLU A 16 -3.56 -15.58 -0.58
C GLU A 16 -3.12 -16.43 0.60
N GLU A 17 -1.97 -17.10 0.50
CA GLU A 17 -1.50 -17.96 1.57
C GLU A 17 -0.98 -17.17 2.76
N ASN A 18 -0.24 -16.09 2.51
CA ASN A 18 0.35 -15.32 3.60
C ASN A 18 -0.16 -13.90 3.69
N GLY A 19 -1.01 -13.48 2.75
CA GLY A 19 -1.58 -12.14 2.77
C GLY A 19 -0.66 -11.05 2.26
N TYR A 20 0.52 -11.39 1.74
CA TYR A 20 1.41 -10.37 1.22
C TYR A 20 0.77 -9.70 0.01
N THR A 21 0.70 -8.39 0.03
CA THR A 21 -0.02 -7.63 -0.97
C THR A 21 0.81 -6.44 -1.44
N VAL A 22 0.73 -6.17 -2.73
CA VAL A 22 1.28 -4.95 -3.33
C VAL A 22 0.10 -4.20 -3.92
N LEU A 23 -0.10 -2.98 -3.44
CA LEU A 23 -1.22 -2.17 -3.90
C LEU A 23 -0.82 -0.72 -4.07
N THR A 24 -1.66 0.03 -4.74
CA THR A 24 -1.51 1.47 -4.88
C THR A 24 -2.66 2.14 -4.14
N MET A 25 -2.32 3.07 -3.26
CA MET A 25 -3.30 3.88 -2.54
C MET A 25 -3.39 5.25 -3.18
N SER A 26 -4.58 5.78 -3.23
CA SER A 26 -4.81 7.16 -3.60
C SER A 26 -4.84 7.98 -2.31
N VAL A 27 -3.83 8.80 -2.11
CA VAL A 27 -3.65 9.60 -0.90
C VAL A 27 -3.69 11.07 -1.32
N GLY A 28 -4.85 11.69 -1.15
CA GLY A 28 -5.07 13.03 -1.67
C GLY A 28 -4.96 12.99 -3.20
N LYS A 29 -4.00 13.70 -3.73
CA LYS A 29 -3.77 13.75 -5.18
C LYS A 29 -2.60 12.91 -5.63
N LYS A 30 -2.06 12.08 -4.74
CA LYS A 30 -0.89 11.27 -5.03
C LYS A 30 -1.24 9.80 -5.01
N ASP A 31 -0.54 9.03 -5.82
CA ASP A 31 -0.61 7.58 -5.79
C ASP A 31 0.63 7.08 -5.06
N VAL A 32 0.41 6.25 -4.04
CA VAL A 32 1.50 5.72 -3.22
C VAL A 32 1.45 4.21 -3.27
N LYS A 33 2.57 3.60 -3.63
CA LYS A 33 2.67 2.15 -3.63
C LYS A 33 2.91 1.66 -2.20
N VAL A 34 2.14 0.66 -1.80
CA VAL A 34 2.24 0.09 -0.45
C VAL A 34 2.44 -1.41 -0.57
N THR A 35 3.39 -1.93 0.20
CA THR A 35 3.65 -3.37 0.26
C THR A 35 3.57 -3.83 1.69
N GLY A 36 3.11 -5.04 1.91
CA GLY A 36 3.05 -5.62 3.24
C GLY A 36 2.04 -6.74 3.34
N VAL A 37 1.86 -7.21 4.55
CA VAL A 37 0.89 -8.27 4.83
C VAL A 37 -0.41 -7.63 5.27
N PHE A 38 -1.45 -7.90 4.50
CA PHE A 38 -2.80 -7.40 4.81
C PHE A 38 -3.71 -8.58 5.09
N GLY A 39 -4.72 -8.35 5.91
CA GLY A 39 -5.81 -9.29 6.04
C GLY A 39 -6.73 -9.15 4.82
N TYR A 40 -8.02 -9.23 5.05
CA TYR A 40 -8.96 -9.06 3.95
C TYR A 40 -8.98 -7.60 3.52
N ILE A 41 -8.72 -7.35 2.23
CA ILE A 41 -8.68 -6.00 1.70
C ILE A 41 -9.18 -6.00 0.26
N GLY A 42 -9.90 -4.94 -0.12
CA GLY A 42 -10.42 -4.81 -1.47
C GLY A 42 -10.23 -3.44 -2.05
N GLU A 43 -10.25 -3.37 -3.36
CA GLU A 43 -10.17 -2.09 -4.06
C GLU A 43 -11.37 -1.23 -3.71
N GLY A 44 -11.12 0.06 -3.52
CA GLY A 44 -12.14 1.01 -3.12
C GLY A 44 -12.26 1.22 -1.62
N GLU A 45 -11.61 0.40 -0.80
CA GLU A 45 -11.66 0.59 0.64
C GLU A 45 -10.82 1.77 1.07
N TYR A 46 -11.31 2.47 2.09
CA TYR A 46 -10.57 3.55 2.72
C TYR A 46 -9.81 2.97 3.89
N ILE A 47 -8.50 3.06 3.86
CA ILE A 47 -7.65 2.42 4.87
C ILE A 47 -6.58 3.36 5.40
N GLU A 48 -6.07 3.00 6.56
CA GLU A 48 -4.92 3.67 7.16
C GLU A 48 -3.80 2.63 7.27
N VAL A 49 -2.60 2.99 6.80
CA VAL A 49 -1.46 2.09 6.92
C VAL A 49 -0.30 2.83 7.57
N GLU A 50 0.50 2.07 8.31
CA GLU A 50 1.69 2.59 8.95
C GLU A 50 2.88 1.76 8.50
N GLY A 51 3.95 2.44 8.11
CA GLY A 51 5.14 1.73 7.62
C GLY A 51 6.30 2.66 7.39
N GLU A 52 7.33 2.11 6.81
CA GLU A 52 8.53 2.85 6.47
C GLU A 52 8.46 3.36 5.05
N GLU A 53 8.87 4.61 4.88
CA GLU A 53 8.97 5.22 3.58
C GLU A 53 10.29 4.78 2.96
N VAL A 54 10.23 4.17 1.78
CA VAL A 54 11.42 3.75 1.04
C VAL A 54 11.36 4.33 -0.36
N PHE A 55 12.52 4.65 -0.91
CA PHE A 55 12.60 5.20 -2.25
C PHE A 55 13.18 4.15 -3.18
N HIS A 56 12.38 3.75 -4.16
CA HIS A 56 12.83 2.78 -5.16
C HIS A 56 13.34 3.55 -6.38
N PRO A 57 14.53 3.22 -6.90
CA PRO A 57 15.12 4.01 -8.00
C PRO A 57 14.28 4.04 -9.28
N VAL A 58 13.47 3.02 -9.49
CA VAL A 58 12.62 2.94 -10.69
C VAL A 58 11.20 3.40 -10.41
N PHE A 59 10.61 2.93 -9.29
CA PHE A 59 9.20 3.17 -9.01
C PHE A 59 8.93 4.38 -8.11
N GLY A 60 9.98 4.98 -7.57
CA GLY A 60 9.82 6.14 -6.71
C GLY A 60 9.46 5.79 -5.28
N GLU A 61 8.65 6.63 -4.67
CA GLU A 61 8.29 6.49 -3.27
C GLU A 61 7.37 5.30 -3.03
N GLN A 62 7.68 4.51 -2.02
CA GLN A 62 6.87 3.39 -1.60
C GLN A 62 6.76 3.37 -0.08
N ILE A 63 5.69 2.77 0.43
CA ILE A 63 5.54 2.52 1.85
C ILE A 63 5.63 1.02 2.06
N LYS A 64 6.57 0.61 2.88
CA LYS A 64 6.71 -0.78 3.28
C LYS A 64 6.00 -0.93 4.61
N MET A 65 4.83 -1.52 4.60
CA MET A 65 4.00 -1.64 5.78
C MET A 65 4.65 -2.52 6.82
N LYS A 66 4.51 -2.12 8.05
CA LYS A 66 5.07 -2.85 9.16
C LYS A 66 4.15 -3.93 9.68
#